data_4c9a66f014eeafbffcd5e95e5f76a08d
#
_entry.id   4c9a66f014eeafbffcd5e95e5f76a08d
#
_cell.length_a   1.000
_cell.length_b   1.000
_cell.length_c   1.000
_cell.angle_alpha   90.00
_cell.angle_beta   90.00
_cell.angle_gamma   90.00
#
_symmetry.space_group_name_H-M   'P 1'
#
loop_
_entity.id
_entity.type
_entity.pdbx_description
1 polymer ?
#
loop_
_entity_poly.entity_id
_entity_poly.type
_entity_poly.pdbx_seq_one_letter_code
_entity_poly.pdbx_strand_id
1 'polypeptide(L)'
;ADGEAVAADAVVVTPDLPVAYERLLDLPPPAVLRRKPRYSPSCVVWHVGVPGEPEPDAAHHIIHFGADWQGAFDDLLRRGVLMRDPSRFVCRPSVHDASAAPAGSQALYVLEPTPNLADGELDWGESARSAMRDRLFGFIERAGYSSAVLTERLVTPQDWADQGMAAGTPFALAHTFGQTGPFRPQNVRKDAPGLVFAGSGTTPGVGIPMVLISGKLAAQRVDEVLR
;
A
#
# COMPACT_ATOMS: atom_id res chain seq x y z
N ALA A 1 5.38 18.25 -16.62
CA ALA A 1 4.33 19.20 -17.02
C ALA A 1 4.99 20.55 -17.19
N ASP A 2 4.76 21.18 -18.32
CA ASP A 2 5.49 22.37 -18.79
C ASP A 2 4.91 23.68 -18.21
N GLY A 3 4.10 23.58 -17.14
CA GLY A 3 3.45 24.74 -16.51
C GLY A 3 2.24 25.27 -17.28
N GLU A 4 1.76 24.54 -18.30
CA GLU A 4 0.56 24.91 -19.04
C GLU A 4 -0.69 24.75 -18.15
N ALA A 5 -1.52 25.79 -18.10
CA ALA A 5 -2.80 25.76 -17.42
C ALA A 5 -3.88 25.17 -18.36
N VAL A 6 -4.51 24.10 -17.91
CA VAL A 6 -5.62 23.45 -18.62
C VAL A 6 -6.93 23.76 -17.89
N ALA A 7 -7.90 24.36 -18.61
CA ALA A 7 -9.24 24.57 -18.07
C ALA A 7 -10.02 23.22 -18.08
N ALA A 8 -10.72 22.95 -16.99
CA ALA A 8 -11.56 21.76 -16.86
C ALA A 8 -12.81 22.09 -16.02
N ASP A 9 -13.96 21.50 -16.36
CA ASP A 9 -15.21 21.65 -15.60
C ASP A 9 -15.19 20.85 -14.29
N ALA A 10 -14.45 19.73 -14.27
CA ALA A 10 -14.22 18.93 -13.08
C ALA A 10 -12.80 18.34 -13.08
N VAL A 11 -12.24 18.13 -11.88
CA VAL A 11 -10.93 17.52 -11.68
C VAL A 11 -11.06 16.37 -10.68
N VAL A 12 -10.59 15.17 -11.05
CA VAL A 12 -10.52 14.04 -10.15
C VAL A 12 -9.09 13.88 -9.62
N VAL A 13 -8.95 13.99 -8.31
CA VAL A 13 -7.67 13.86 -7.57
C VAL A 13 -7.52 12.43 -7.06
N THR A 14 -6.53 11.71 -7.55
CA THR A 14 -6.25 10.31 -7.21
C THR A 14 -4.97 10.06 -6.41
N PRO A 15 -3.97 10.98 -6.36
CA PRO A 15 -2.82 10.82 -5.47
C PRO A 15 -3.24 10.66 -4.01
N ASP A 16 -2.34 10.14 -3.18
CA ASP A 16 -2.62 9.97 -1.75
C ASP A 16 -3.06 11.30 -1.13
N LEU A 17 -4.16 11.25 -0.39
CA LEU A 17 -4.91 12.45 -0.01
C LEU A 17 -4.08 13.47 0.79
N PRO A 18 -3.27 13.09 1.81
CA PRO A 18 -2.40 14.04 2.50
C PRO A 18 -1.41 14.73 1.57
N VAL A 19 -0.80 13.98 0.65
CA VAL A 19 0.17 14.49 -0.31
C VAL A 19 -0.49 15.40 -1.35
N ALA A 20 -1.72 15.07 -1.77
CA ALA A 20 -2.49 15.93 -2.65
C ALA A 20 -2.73 17.33 -2.03
N TYR A 21 -3.12 17.38 -0.75
CA TYR A 21 -3.30 18.65 -0.04
C TYR A 21 -2.00 19.40 0.24
N GLU A 22 -0.90 18.69 0.44
CA GLU A 22 0.40 19.29 0.70
C GLU A 22 1.03 19.89 -0.56
N ARG A 23 0.89 19.21 -1.72
CA ARG A 23 1.71 19.50 -2.90
C ARG A 23 0.92 19.97 -4.12
N LEU A 24 -0.38 19.68 -4.21
CA LEU A 24 -1.16 19.90 -5.41
C LEU A 24 -2.30 20.90 -5.23
N LEU A 25 -2.83 21.04 -4.02
CA LEU A 25 -4.02 21.82 -3.75
C LEU A 25 -3.71 23.01 -2.85
N ASP A 26 -4.05 24.22 -3.30
CA ASP A 26 -4.03 25.40 -2.44
C ASP A 26 -5.34 25.51 -1.64
N LEU A 27 -5.61 24.47 -0.84
CA LEU A 27 -6.82 24.32 -0.03
C LEU A 27 -6.49 23.75 1.34
N PRO A 28 -7.17 24.17 2.41
CA PRO A 28 -6.94 23.59 3.73
C PRO A 28 -7.39 22.12 3.76
N PRO A 29 -6.57 21.20 4.30
CA PRO A 29 -6.93 19.80 4.38
C PRO A 29 -8.12 19.57 5.32
N PRO A 30 -8.88 18.47 5.16
CA PRO A 30 -10.00 18.13 6.02
C PRO A 30 -9.57 17.93 7.49
N ALA A 31 -10.49 18.10 8.43
CA ALA A 31 -10.20 18.12 9.86
C ALA A 31 -9.44 16.88 10.35
N VAL A 32 -9.72 15.70 9.79
CA VAL A 32 -9.04 14.45 10.15
C VAL A 32 -7.56 14.50 9.82
N LEU A 33 -7.15 15.14 8.72
CA LEU A 33 -5.74 15.30 8.35
C LEU A 33 -5.01 16.37 9.20
N ARG A 34 -5.75 17.35 9.72
CA ARG A 34 -5.19 18.41 10.59
C ARG A 34 -4.99 17.98 12.05
N ARG A 35 -5.71 16.94 12.51
CA ARG A 35 -5.76 16.50 13.93
C ARG A 35 -4.89 15.29 14.23
N LYS A 36 -3.63 15.26 13.78
CA LYS A 36 -2.71 14.13 13.93
C LYS A 36 -3.32 12.83 13.39
N PRO A 37 -3.41 12.69 12.08
CA PRO A 37 -3.97 11.49 11.46
C PRO A 37 -3.19 10.25 11.89
N ARG A 38 -3.89 9.14 12.08
CA ARG A 38 -3.27 7.82 12.27
C ARG A 38 -3.24 7.11 10.93
N TYR A 39 -2.07 6.61 10.57
CA TYR A 39 -1.90 5.85 9.34
C TYR A 39 -2.01 4.35 9.60
N SER A 40 -2.37 3.60 8.58
CA SER A 40 -2.30 2.14 8.62
C SER A 40 -0.83 1.70 8.77
N PRO A 41 -0.56 0.51 9.32
CA PRO A 41 0.75 -0.10 9.16
C PRO A 41 1.17 -0.10 7.70
N SER A 42 2.47 -0.15 7.47
CA SER A 42 3.04 -0.29 6.15
C SER A 42 3.34 -1.75 5.83
N CYS A 43 4.06 -1.98 4.76
CA CYS A 43 4.61 -3.27 4.42
C CYS A 43 5.93 -3.13 3.66
N VAL A 44 6.77 -4.14 3.80
CA VAL A 44 7.80 -4.43 2.83
C VAL A 44 7.24 -5.39 1.79
N VAL A 45 7.54 -5.13 0.53
CA VAL A 45 7.24 -6.02 -0.59
C VAL A 45 8.55 -6.41 -1.27
N TRP A 46 8.78 -7.69 -1.39
CA TRP A 46 9.90 -8.23 -2.14
C TRP A 46 9.39 -8.92 -3.41
N HIS A 47 9.65 -8.30 -4.54
CA HIS A 47 9.45 -8.91 -5.84
C HIS A 47 10.69 -9.71 -6.16
N VAL A 48 10.55 -10.99 -6.45
CA VAL A 48 11.68 -11.87 -6.75
C VAL A 48 11.35 -12.84 -7.88
N GLY A 49 12.24 -12.91 -8.86
CA GLY A 49 12.21 -13.91 -9.92
C GLY A 49 13.12 -15.08 -9.52
N VAL A 50 12.60 -16.29 -9.58
CA VAL A 50 13.31 -17.52 -9.24
C VAL A 50 13.18 -18.55 -10.37
N PRO A 51 14.16 -19.48 -10.55
CA PRO A 51 14.06 -20.54 -11.54
C PRO A 51 13.02 -21.59 -11.15
N GLY A 52 12.56 -22.34 -12.14
CA GLY A 52 11.60 -23.43 -11.99
C GLY A 52 10.19 -23.02 -12.37
N GLU A 53 9.43 -23.95 -12.88
CA GLU A 53 8.01 -23.77 -13.14
C GLU A 53 7.20 -23.97 -11.84
N PRO A 54 6.05 -23.29 -11.66
CA PRO A 54 5.16 -23.58 -10.53
C PRO A 54 4.64 -25.02 -10.64
N GLU A 55 4.44 -25.67 -9.49
CA GLU A 55 3.82 -26.99 -9.41
C GLU A 55 2.40 -26.93 -9.96
N PRO A 56 1.86 -28.01 -10.60
CA PRO A 56 0.55 -28.00 -11.25
C PRO A 56 -0.62 -27.63 -10.35
N ASP A 57 -0.52 -27.90 -9.06
CA ASP A 57 -1.53 -27.64 -8.03
C ASP A 57 -1.15 -26.48 -7.10
N ALA A 58 -0.16 -25.68 -7.48
CA ALA A 58 0.30 -24.55 -6.70
C ALA A 58 -0.80 -23.50 -6.48
N ALA A 59 -0.91 -23.01 -5.26
CA ALA A 59 -1.80 -21.91 -4.96
C ALA A 59 -1.21 -20.56 -5.44
N HIS A 60 -2.06 -19.73 -6.05
CA HIS A 60 -1.68 -18.39 -6.47
C HIS A 60 -1.41 -17.46 -5.29
N HIS A 61 -2.25 -17.53 -4.26
CA HIS A 61 -2.14 -16.74 -3.03
C HIS A 61 -1.98 -17.65 -1.82
N ILE A 62 -0.95 -17.40 -1.03
CA ILE A 62 -0.63 -18.18 0.17
C ILE A 62 -0.38 -17.21 1.32
N ILE A 63 -0.97 -17.48 2.49
CA ILE A 63 -0.63 -16.79 3.73
C ILE A 63 0.07 -17.77 4.65
N HIS A 64 1.31 -17.47 4.98
CA HIS A 64 2.08 -18.18 6.01
C HIS A 64 1.85 -17.48 7.34
N PHE A 65 1.10 -18.10 8.21
CA PHE A 65 0.74 -17.53 9.50
C PHE A 65 1.85 -17.72 10.53
N GLY A 66 2.15 -16.65 11.28
CA GLY A 66 2.90 -16.75 12.52
C GLY A 66 2.06 -17.38 13.63
N ALA A 67 2.70 -17.91 14.66
CA ALA A 67 2.05 -18.54 15.80
C ALA A 67 1.73 -17.53 16.93
N ASP A 68 2.61 -16.54 17.16
CA ASP A 68 2.44 -15.50 18.18
C ASP A 68 1.74 -14.26 17.62
N TRP A 69 0.45 -14.36 17.37
CA TRP A 69 -0.36 -13.25 16.83
C TRP A 69 -0.39 -12.04 17.75
N GLN A 70 -0.58 -12.26 19.05
CA GLN A 70 -0.69 -11.15 20.00
C GLN A 70 0.64 -10.38 20.10
N GLY A 71 1.76 -11.10 20.24
CA GLY A 71 3.08 -10.47 20.28
C GLY A 71 3.44 -9.77 18.98
N ALA A 72 3.08 -10.35 17.83
CA ALA A 72 3.32 -9.74 16.51
C ALA A 72 2.53 -8.43 16.33
N PHE A 73 1.24 -8.41 16.71
CA PHE A 73 0.44 -7.17 16.66
C PHE A 73 0.86 -6.13 17.69
N ASP A 74 1.33 -6.54 18.87
CA ASP A 74 1.90 -5.61 19.86
C ASP A 74 3.20 -4.98 19.34
N ASP A 75 4.07 -5.76 18.69
CA ASP A 75 5.28 -5.25 18.04
C ASP A 75 4.93 -4.21 16.97
N LEU A 76 3.99 -4.55 16.07
CA LEU A 76 3.61 -3.72 14.94
C LEU A 76 2.86 -2.43 15.34
N LEU A 77 1.82 -2.55 16.18
CA LEU A 77 0.85 -1.49 16.42
C LEU A 77 1.12 -0.65 17.66
N ARG A 78 1.84 -1.19 18.66
CA ARG A 78 2.12 -0.51 19.92
C ARG A 78 3.57 -0.12 20.09
N ARG A 79 4.48 -1.01 19.69
CA ARG A 79 5.92 -0.81 19.86
C ARG A 79 6.57 -0.18 18.65
N GLY A 80 5.93 -0.18 17.48
CA GLY A 80 6.47 0.38 16.25
C GLY A 80 7.74 -0.34 15.77
N VAL A 81 7.85 -1.64 16.01
CA VAL A 81 9.02 -2.45 15.63
C VAL A 81 8.61 -3.57 14.67
N LEU A 82 9.58 -4.18 14.00
CA LEU A 82 9.33 -5.36 13.16
C LEU A 82 8.79 -6.50 14.01
N MET A 83 7.75 -7.16 13.49
CA MET A 83 7.14 -8.31 14.16
C MET A 83 8.16 -9.43 14.35
N ARG A 84 8.23 -10.00 15.55
CA ARG A 84 9.12 -11.15 15.86
C ARG A 84 8.68 -12.42 15.15
N ASP A 85 7.38 -12.59 14.94
CA ASP A 85 6.77 -13.76 14.29
C ASP A 85 5.69 -13.29 13.29
N PRO A 86 6.09 -12.72 12.14
CA PRO A 86 5.15 -12.14 11.19
C PRO A 86 4.39 -13.19 10.39
N SER A 87 3.11 -12.92 10.16
CA SER A 87 2.41 -13.54 9.05
C SER A 87 2.84 -12.90 7.74
N ARG A 88 3.12 -13.72 6.72
CA ARG A 88 3.57 -13.26 5.39
C ARG A 88 2.62 -13.71 4.32
N PHE A 89 2.41 -12.83 3.37
CA PHE A 89 1.64 -13.15 2.17
C PHE A 89 2.59 -13.40 0.99
N VAL A 90 2.35 -14.47 0.27
CA VAL A 90 3.06 -14.80 -0.98
C VAL A 90 2.05 -14.88 -2.11
N CYS A 91 2.28 -14.09 -3.17
CA CYS A 91 1.55 -14.21 -4.42
C CYS A 91 2.49 -14.81 -5.48
N ARG A 92 1.95 -15.76 -6.26
CA ARG A 92 2.66 -16.47 -7.34
C ARG A 92 1.90 -16.25 -8.65
N PRO A 93 2.04 -15.08 -9.29
CA PRO A 93 1.26 -14.77 -10.51
C PRO A 93 1.49 -15.76 -11.64
N SER A 94 2.70 -16.31 -11.78
CA SER A 94 3.03 -17.32 -12.81
C SER A 94 2.20 -18.60 -12.75
N VAL A 95 1.50 -18.86 -11.66
CA VAL A 95 0.58 -20.03 -11.54
C VAL A 95 -0.61 -19.94 -12.51
N HIS A 96 -1.11 -18.74 -12.75
CA HIS A 96 -2.27 -18.52 -13.62
C HIS A 96 -1.97 -17.69 -14.87
N ASP A 97 -0.80 -17.05 -14.91
CA ASP A 97 -0.37 -16.22 -16.03
C ASP A 97 1.08 -16.56 -16.41
N ALA A 98 1.22 -17.35 -17.47
CA ALA A 98 2.53 -17.74 -17.98
C ALA A 98 3.36 -16.55 -18.50
N SER A 99 2.74 -15.38 -18.75
CA SER A 99 3.45 -14.18 -19.17
C SER A 99 4.09 -13.40 -17.99
N ALA A 100 3.76 -13.77 -16.75
CA ALA A 100 4.28 -13.11 -15.54
C ALA A 100 5.77 -13.39 -15.27
N ALA A 101 6.38 -14.39 -15.92
CA ALA A 101 7.80 -14.70 -15.86
C ALA A 101 8.28 -15.34 -17.17
N PRO A 102 9.59 -15.27 -17.47
CA PRO A 102 10.16 -16.05 -18.59
C PRO A 102 9.96 -17.56 -18.41
N ALA A 103 9.91 -18.31 -19.51
CA ALA A 103 9.82 -19.77 -19.47
C ALA A 103 10.94 -20.37 -18.59
N GLY A 104 10.61 -21.38 -17.79
CA GLY A 104 11.52 -21.98 -16.82
C GLY A 104 11.79 -21.14 -15.57
N SER A 105 10.98 -20.10 -15.36
CA SER A 105 11.08 -19.21 -14.18
C SER A 105 9.70 -18.89 -13.64
N GLN A 106 9.65 -18.39 -12.41
CA GLN A 106 8.43 -17.88 -11.79
C GLN A 106 8.68 -16.58 -11.02
N ALA A 107 7.64 -15.74 -10.96
CA ALA A 107 7.64 -14.54 -10.16
C ALA A 107 6.98 -14.81 -8.79
N LEU A 108 7.60 -14.31 -7.73
CA LEU A 108 7.05 -14.28 -6.38
C LEU A 108 6.90 -12.82 -5.94
N TYR A 109 5.80 -12.54 -5.27
CA TYR A 109 5.55 -11.31 -4.54
C TYR A 109 5.42 -11.69 -3.07
N VAL A 110 6.39 -11.29 -2.25
CA VAL A 110 6.42 -11.61 -0.81
C VAL A 110 6.17 -10.33 -0.02
N LEU A 111 5.13 -10.32 0.80
CA LEU A 111 4.78 -9.18 1.64
C LEU A 111 4.94 -9.53 3.12
N GLU A 112 5.65 -8.67 3.84
CA GLU A 112 5.69 -8.66 5.30
C GLU A 112 5.17 -7.32 5.83
N PRO A 113 4.15 -7.30 6.74
CA PRO A 113 3.71 -6.07 7.36
C PRO A 113 4.81 -5.46 8.24
N THR A 114 4.92 -4.12 8.19
CA THR A 114 5.90 -3.35 8.97
C THR A 114 5.23 -2.12 9.57
N PRO A 115 5.82 -1.50 10.60
CA PRO A 115 5.41 -0.16 11.00
C PRO A 115 5.52 0.82 9.82
N ASN A 116 4.65 1.81 9.78
CA ASN A 116 4.79 2.96 8.89
C ASN A 116 5.88 3.92 9.44
N LEU A 117 6.28 4.92 8.65
CA LEU A 117 7.34 5.85 9.04
C LEU A 117 6.95 6.85 10.15
N ALA A 118 5.66 6.99 10.47
CA ALA A 118 5.20 7.87 11.55
C ALA A 118 5.18 7.17 12.91
N ASP A 119 4.99 5.84 12.93
CA ASP A 119 4.87 5.03 14.14
C ASP A 119 6.12 4.18 14.41
N GLY A 120 6.95 3.91 13.39
CA GLY A 120 8.18 3.10 13.49
C GLY A 120 9.44 3.96 13.62
N GLU A 121 10.44 3.41 14.30
CA GLU A 121 11.75 4.06 14.49
C GLU A 121 12.83 3.53 13.53
N LEU A 122 12.49 2.54 12.68
CA LEU A 122 13.46 1.91 11.78
C LEU A 122 13.84 2.85 10.62
N ASP A 123 15.11 3.18 10.55
CA ASP A 123 15.69 3.84 9.39
C ASP A 123 15.89 2.82 8.26
N TRP A 124 15.19 3.01 7.14
CA TRP A 124 15.23 2.16 5.95
C TRP A 124 16.44 2.45 5.03
N GLY A 125 17.60 2.78 5.61
CA GLY A 125 18.87 2.84 4.89
C GLY A 125 19.36 1.46 4.45
N GLU A 126 20.55 1.41 3.82
CA GLU A 126 21.11 0.19 3.20
C GLU A 126 21.19 -1.00 4.17
N SER A 127 21.61 -0.76 5.41
CA SER A 127 21.73 -1.83 6.43
C SER A 127 20.40 -2.48 6.75
N ALA A 128 19.32 -1.70 6.94
CA ALA A 128 18.00 -2.23 7.24
C ALA A 128 17.39 -2.95 6.02
N ARG A 129 17.63 -2.44 4.81
CA ARG A 129 17.22 -3.09 3.55
C ARG A 129 17.89 -4.45 3.39
N SER A 130 19.21 -4.52 3.62
CA SER A 130 19.96 -5.79 3.56
C SER A 130 19.45 -6.78 4.60
N ALA A 131 19.29 -6.36 5.85
CA ALA A 131 18.76 -7.22 6.90
C ALA A 131 17.34 -7.73 6.61
N MET A 132 16.48 -6.89 6.04
CA MET A 132 15.13 -7.29 5.63
C MET A 132 15.17 -8.28 4.46
N ARG A 133 16.02 -8.03 3.47
CA ARG A 133 16.24 -8.97 2.37
C ARG A 133 16.67 -10.35 2.88
N ASP A 134 17.67 -10.41 3.76
CA ASP A 134 18.17 -11.67 4.34
C ASP A 134 17.08 -12.38 5.16
N ARG A 135 16.25 -11.61 5.89
CA ARG A 135 15.09 -12.12 6.62
C ARG A 135 14.04 -12.76 5.70
N LEU A 136 13.72 -12.11 4.58
CA LEU A 136 12.76 -12.62 3.59
C LEU A 136 13.34 -13.79 2.81
N PHE A 137 14.64 -13.75 2.47
CA PHE A 137 15.35 -14.85 1.85
C PHE A 137 15.29 -16.11 2.71
N GLY A 138 15.66 -16.01 3.99
CA GLY A 138 15.56 -17.14 4.91
C GLY A 138 14.13 -17.64 5.14
N PHE A 139 13.12 -16.77 4.92
CA PHE A 139 11.73 -17.20 4.95
C PHE A 139 11.36 -18.04 3.72
N ILE A 140 11.61 -17.56 2.50
CA ILE A 140 11.25 -18.30 1.28
C ILE A 140 11.96 -19.67 1.23
N GLU A 141 13.22 -19.75 1.68
CA GLU A 141 13.96 -20.99 1.78
C GLU A 141 13.29 -21.99 2.74
N ARG A 142 12.95 -21.56 3.97
CA ARG A 142 12.25 -22.41 4.93
C ARG A 142 10.83 -22.79 4.50
N ALA A 143 10.18 -21.95 3.73
CA ALA A 143 8.83 -22.19 3.21
C ALA A 143 8.82 -23.10 1.97
N GLY A 144 10.01 -23.55 1.50
CA GLY A 144 10.13 -24.49 0.38
C GLY A 144 10.07 -23.84 -1.00
N TYR A 145 10.16 -22.50 -1.10
CA TYR A 145 10.32 -21.82 -2.38
C TYR A 145 11.78 -21.89 -2.86
N SER A 146 11.98 -21.75 -4.17
CA SER A 146 13.34 -21.65 -4.71
C SER A 146 14.07 -20.44 -4.12
N SER A 147 15.28 -20.66 -3.61
CA SER A 147 16.16 -19.62 -3.09
C SER A 147 17.20 -19.13 -4.10
N ALA A 148 17.20 -19.66 -5.33
CA ALA A 148 18.04 -19.17 -6.41
C ALA A 148 17.44 -17.90 -7.01
N VAL A 149 17.84 -16.74 -6.52
CA VAL A 149 17.32 -15.44 -7.00
C VAL A 149 17.94 -15.08 -8.35
N LEU A 150 17.09 -14.90 -9.36
CA LEU A 150 17.49 -14.44 -10.72
C LEU A 150 17.45 -12.91 -10.83
N THR A 151 16.41 -12.31 -10.23
CA THR A 151 16.24 -10.85 -10.18
C THR A 151 15.39 -10.50 -8.97
N GLU A 152 15.56 -9.30 -8.44
CA GLU A 152 14.79 -8.87 -7.27
C GLU A 152 14.58 -7.36 -7.21
N ARG A 153 13.52 -6.96 -6.49
CA ARG A 153 13.29 -5.58 -6.08
C ARG A 153 12.63 -5.58 -4.69
N LEU A 154 13.29 -4.99 -3.73
CA LEU A 154 12.74 -4.76 -2.39
C LEU A 154 12.13 -3.36 -2.33
N VAL A 155 10.86 -3.28 -1.96
CA VAL A 155 10.12 -2.04 -1.75
C VAL A 155 9.82 -1.92 -0.27
N THR A 156 10.26 -0.83 0.35
CA THR A 156 10.19 -0.56 1.79
C THR A 156 9.26 0.60 2.09
N PRO A 157 8.93 0.88 3.36
CA PRO A 157 8.19 2.09 3.74
C PRO A 157 8.80 3.39 3.22
N GLN A 158 10.12 3.49 3.11
CA GLN A 158 10.77 4.66 2.50
C GLN A 158 10.43 4.77 1.01
N ASP A 159 10.45 3.65 0.27
CA ASP A 159 10.11 3.66 -1.16
C ASP A 159 8.64 4.05 -1.40
N TRP A 160 7.72 3.66 -0.50
CA TRP A 160 6.33 4.10 -0.55
C TRP A 160 6.22 5.61 -0.33
N ALA A 161 6.97 6.17 0.64
CA ALA A 161 7.01 7.62 0.88
C ALA A 161 7.57 8.38 -0.32
N ASP A 162 8.64 7.88 -0.93
CA ASP A 162 9.27 8.46 -2.13
C ASP A 162 8.33 8.45 -3.34
N GLN A 163 7.40 7.48 -3.40
CA GLN A 163 6.32 7.41 -4.38
C GLN A 163 5.12 8.32 -4.03
N GLY A 164 5.20 9.10 -2.97
CA GLY A 164 4.15 10.04 -2.56
C GLY A 164 3.04 9.40 -1.71
N MET A 165 3.33 8.35 -0.96
CA MET A 165 2.39 7.75 -0.01
C MET A 165 2.70 8.25 1.41
N ALA A 166 1.76 8.94 2.02
CA ALA A 166 1.93 9.56 3.32
C ALA A 166 2.31 8.54 4.39
N ALA A 167 3.24 8.90 5.28
CA ALA A 167 3.81 8.02 6.29
C ALA A 167 4.41 6.71 5.74
N GLY A 168 4.74 6.65 4.44
CA GLY A 168 5.33 5.48 3.82
C GLY A 168 4.43 4.24 3.87
N THR A 169 3.11 4.41 3.79
CA THR A 169 2.17 3.28 3.74
C THR A 169 1.28 3.32 2.51
N PRO A 170 1.16 2.21 1.75
CA PRO A 170 0.23 2.12 0.63
C PRO A 170 -1.24 1.94 1.07
N PHE A 171 -1.51 1.90 2.38
CA PHE A 171 -2.83 1.63 2.94
C PHE A 171 -3.52 2.86 3.53
N ALA A 172 -2.97 4.06 3.32
CA ALA A 172 -3.54 5.35 3.72
C ALA A 172 -3.91 5.43 5.22
N LEU A 173 -4.93 6.23 5.56
CA LEU A 173 -5.42 6.41 6.93
C LEU A 173 -5.95 5.09 7.52
N ALA A 174 -5.58 4.82 8.78
CA ALA A 174 -6.09 3.68 9.53
C ALA A 174 -7.62 3.73 9.70
N HIS A 175 -8.27 2.56 9.67
CA HIS A 175 -9.71 2.42 9.87
C HIS A 175 -10.08 2.43 11.36
N THR A 176 -9.61 3.45 12.09
CA THR A 176 -10.06 3.69 13.47
C THR A 176 -11.40 4.39 13.47
N PHE A 177 -12.16 4.31 14.59
CA PHE A 177 -13.51 4.86 14.68
C PHE A 177 -13.61 6.34 14.23
N GLY A 178 -12.65 7.18 14.64
CA GLY A 178 -12.62 8.61 14.27
C GLY A 178 -12.10 8.91 12.85
N GLN A 179 -11.77 7.90 12.06
CA GLN A 179 -11.21 8.04 10.70
C GLN A 179 -11.92 7.16 9.67
N THR A 180 -13.06 6.57 10.03
CA THR A 180 -13.84 5.69 9.14
C THR A 180 -15.29 6.17 9.02
N GLY A 181 -16.01 5.62 8.07
CA GLY A 181 -17.41 5.99 7.83
C GLY A 181 -17.59 7.49 7.61
N PRO A 182 -18.47 8.15 8.39
CA PRO A 182 -18.75 9.58 8.22
C PRO A 182 -17.57 10.50 8.57
N PHE A 183 -16.56 10.00 9.29
CA PHE A 183 -15.36 10.76 9.67
C PHE A 183 -14.25 10.67 8.63
N ARG A 184 -14.35 9.74 7.66
CA ARG A 184 -13.38 9.64 6.57
C ARG A 184 -13.57 10.79 5.58
N PRO A 185 -12.50 11.34 4.99
CA PRO A 185 -12.62 12.36 3.96
C PRO A 185 -13.60 11.96 2.87
N GLN A 186 -14.48 12.86 2.50
CA GLN A 186 -15.50 12.64 1.48
C GLN A 186 -14.92 12.79 0.07
N ASN A 187 -15.62 12.26 -0.93
CA ASN A 187 -15.23 12.36 -2.33
C ASN A 187 -15.39 13.77 -2.91
N VAL A 188 -16.09 14.68 -2.22
CA VAL A 188 -16.34 16.07 -2.67
C VAL A 188 -16.07 17.07 -1.57
N ARG A 189 -15.86 18.32 -1.96
CA ARG A 189 -15.77 19.48 -1.07
C ARG A 189 -16.84 20.51 -1.43
N LYS A 190 -17.53 21.03 -0.40
CA LYS A 190 -18.55 22.08 -0.60
C LYS A 190 -17.96 23.41 -1.03
N ASP A 191 -16.72 23.71 -0.61
CA ASP A 191 -16.00 24.95 -0.86
C ASP A 191 -15.14 24.89 -2.15
N ALA A 192 -15.15 23.78 -2.87
CA ALA A 192 -14.47 23.59 -4.14
C ALA A 192 -15.34 22.74 -5.10
N PRO A 193 -16.46 23.30 -5.63
CA PRO A 193 -17.27 22.60 -6.61
C PRO A 193 -16.43 22.19 -7.82
N GLY A 194 -16.64 20.99 -8.34
CA GLY A 194 -15.85 20.42 -9.43
C GLY A 194 -14.57 19.69 -9.00
N LEU A 195 -14.12 19.84 -7.75
CA LEU A 195 -13.00 19.05 -7.22
C LEU A 195 -13.51 17.76 -6.57
N VAL A 196 -13.14 16.63 -7.16
CA VAL A 196 -13.59 15.30 -6.73
C VAL A 196 -12.39 14.45 -6.35
N PHE A 197 -12.51 13.65 -5.29
CA PHE A 197 -11.45 12.78 -4.79
C PHE A 197 -11.81 11.31 -4.98
N ALA A 198 -10.85 10.50 -5.39
CA ALA A 198 -10.98 9.06 -5.50
C ALA A 198 -9.74 8.35 -4.94
N GLY A 199 -9.92 7.15 -4.41
CA GLY A 199 -8.82 6.31 -3.92
C GLY A 199 -8.94 5.95 -2.44
N SER A 200 -7.87 5.39 -1.90
CA SER A 200 -7.80 4.83 -0.54
C SER A 200 -7.89 5.89 0.56
N GLY A 201 -7.48 7.13 0.30
CA GLY A 201 -7.51 8.24 1.28
C GLY A 201 -8.90 8.80 1.57
N THR A 202 -9.89 8.51 0.73
CA THR A 202 -11.26 9.02 0.83
C THR A 202 -12.28 7.89 1.03
N THR A 203 -13.56 8.23 1.12
CA THR A 203 -14.66 7.26 1.28
C THR A 203 -14.78 6.34 0.05
N PRO A 204 -15.00 5.01 0.24
CA PRO A 204 -15.21 4.32 1.52
C PRO A 204 -13.93 3.89 2.25
N GLY A 205 -12.76 3.84 1.61
CA GLY A 205 -11.51 3.51 2.26
C GLY A 205 -10.53 2.69 1.43
N VAL A 206 -9.63 1.98 2.10
CA VAL A 206 -8.56 1.18 1.50
C VAL A 206 -9.02 -0.23 1.14
N GLY A 207 -8.38 -0.82 0.14
CA GLY A 207 -8.64 -2.16 -0.39
C GLY A 207 -9.27 -2.11 -1.78
N ILE A 208 -8.97 -3.08 -2.63
CA ILE A 208 -9.39 -3.11 -4.04
C ILE A 208 -10.91 -2.87 -4.19
N PRO A 209 -11.80 -3.57 -3.45
CA PRO A 209 -13.24 -3.32 -3.57
C PRO A 209 -13.61 -1.88 -3.20
N MET A 210 -12.99 -1.32 -2.15
CA MET A 210 -13.29 0.02 -1.65
C MET A 210 -12.81 1.11 -2.61
N VAL A 211 -11.63 0.97 -3.20
CA VAL A 211 -11.12 1.96 -4.16
C VAL A 211 -11.90 1.92 -5.48
N LEU A 212 -12.39 0.76 -5.90
CA LEU A 212 -13.30 0.66 -7.04
C LEU A 212 -14.63 1.36 -6.78
N ILE A 213 -15.20 1.19 -5.57
CA ILE A 213 -16.39 1.94 -5.15
C ILE A 213 -16.09 3.43 -5.08
N SER A 214 -14.94 3.84 -4.57
CA SER A 214 -14.52 5.24 -4.54
C SER A 214 -14.45 5.84 -5.95
N GLY A 215 -13.89 5.12 -6.92
CA GLY A 215 -13.88 5.52 -8.33
C GLY A 215 -15.29 5.67 -8.93
N LYS A 216 -16.19 4.73 -8.64
CA LYS A 216 -17.60 4.81 -9.06
C LYS A 216 -18.31 6.03 -8.47
N LEU A 217 -18.11 6.30 -7.17
CA LEU A 217 -18.67 7.47 -6.51
C LEU A 217 -18.11 8.76 -7.13
N ALA A 218 -16.81 8.82 -7.40
CA ALA A 218 -16.19 9.98 -8.04
C ALA A 218 -16.78 10.23 -9.43
N ALA A 219 -16.98 9.21 -10.25
CA ALA A 219 -17.62 9.35 -11.56
C ALA A 219 -19.04 9.93 -11.44
N GLN A 220 -19.84 9.43 -10.50
CA GLN A 220 -21.18 9.98 -10.23
C GLN A 220 -21.16 11.45 -9.82
N ARG A 221 -20.15 11.87 -9.02
CA ARG A 221 -19.98 13.28 -8.62
C ARG A 221 -19.57 14.16 -9.78
N VAL A 222 -18.72 13.66 -10.67
CA VAL A 222 -18.40 14.40 -11.92
C VAL A 222 -19.65 14.59 -12.77
N ASP A 223 -20.46 13.55 -12.96
CA ASP A 223 -21.73 13.65 -13.70
C ASP A 223 -22.70 14.68 -13.08
N GLU A 224 -22.74 14.80 -11.76
CA GLU A 224 -23.56 15.80 -11.05
C GLU A 224 -23.05 17.24 -11.27
N VAL A 225 -21.73 17.43 -11.40
CA VAL A 225 -21.12 18.74 -11.65
C VAL A 225 -21.33 19.20 -13.10
N LEU A 226 -21.33 18.26 -14.04
CA LEU A 226 -21.46 18.54 -15.48
C LEU A 226 -22.91 18.77 -15.96
N ARG A 227 -23.92 18.56 -15.10
CA ARG A 227 -25.34 18.79 -15.39
C ARG A 227 -25.79 20.17 -15.02
#